data_3f275fc2d44227f33344a0ee0d29c430
#
_entry.id   3f275fc2d44227f33344a0ee0d29c430
#
_cell.length_a   1.000
_cell.length_b   1.000
_cell.length_c   1.000
_cell.angle_alpha   90.00
_cell.angle_beta   90.00
_cell.angle_gamma   90.00
#
_symmetry.space_group_name_H-M   'P 1'
#
loop_
_entity.id
_entity.type
_entity.pdbx_description
1 polymer ?
#
loop_
_entity_poly.entity_id
_entity_poly.type
_entity_poly.pdbx_seq_one_letter_code
_entity_poly.pdbx_strand_id
1 'polypeptide(L)'
;MKGKIIKVLWWLFGAFWALAFITFVLIWFGIIGYMPDVEQLQNPIDKYASVLISDDGVQIGSYAHSSTNRIYVGYDELAEPLVQALVATEDVRFYKHSGVDVRGVGRAIVKRGMLRNTASGGGSTITQQLAKQLYSPHAKSSLQRLLQKPIEWVIAIKLERNYTKEEIIAMYLNQFDFLYNAVGIRSAAQTYFGKKPSELTLTESAMLVGMCKNPSLYNPVLHADSDAPVNRRNTVLLQMKKAGYISEETYKKAIAEPLKIHFTRNKQSDGLAPYYKEYVRLLLTAKKPKKSDYSKWNQEQYTIDSILWETQPIYGWCQKNKKSDGSHYDLYADGLKIYGTIDSRMQQ
;
A
#
# COMPACT_ATOMS: atom_id res chain seq x y z
N MET A 1 -38.14 17.08 40.74
CA MET A 1 -37.47 15.91 40.16
C MET A 1 -36.91 16.13 38.75
N LYS A 2 -37.70 16.61 37.77
CA LYS A 2 -37.24 16.84 36.37
C LYS A 2 -35.95 17.67 36.23
N GLY A 3 -35.79 18.78 36.97
CA GLY A 3 -34.58 19.62 36.90
C GLY A 3 -33.29 18.96 37.42
N LYS A 4 -33.37 18.07 38.38
CA LYS A 4 -32.20 17.29 38.86
C LYS A 4 -31.77 16.24 37.83
N ILE A 5 -32.73 15.57 37.17
CA ILE A 5 -32.44 14.59 36.12
C ILE A 5 -31.76 15.26 34.92
N ILE A 6 -32.25 16.44 34.49
CA ILE A 6 -31.65 17.20 33.39
C ILE A 6 -30.19 17.61 33.73
N LYS A 7 -29.94 18.07 34.97
CA LYS A 7 -28.57 18.41 35.41
C LYS A 7 -27.65 17.18 35.38
N VAL A 8 -28.11 16.03 35.87
CA VAL A 8 -27.33 14.79 35.80
C VAL A 8 -27.04 14.37 34.34
N LEU A 9 -28.01 14.48 33.44
CA LEU A 9 -27.80 14.18 32.01
C LEU A 9 -26.75 15.11 31.38
N TRP A 10 -26.78 16.41 31.72
CA TRP A 10 -25.75 17.35 31.24
C TRP A 10 -24.37 17.04 31.82
N TRP A 11 -24.28 16.65 33.09
CA TRP A 11 -23.03 16.22 33.69
C TRP A 11 -22.47 14.95 33.03
N LEU A 12 -23.32 13.96 32.78
CA LEU A 12 -22.93 12.74 32.07
C LEU A 12 -22.47 13.04 30.64
N PHE A 13 -23.20 13.92 29.96
CA PHE A 13 -22.82 14.38 28.62
C PHE A 13 -21.46 15.08 28.61
N GLY A 14 -21.24 16.01 29.55
CA GLY A 14 -19.96 16.70 29.70
C GLY A 14 -18.81 15.75 30.06
N ALA A 15 -19.04 14.84 31.01
CA ALA A 15 -18.06 13.84 31.41
C ALA A 15 -17.68 12.89 30.25
N PHE A 16 -18.65 12.47 29.43
CA PHE A 16 -18.39 11.67 28.23
C PHE A 16 -17.47 12.39 27.23
N TRP A 17 -17.76 13.66 26.94
CA TRP A 17 -16.93 14.44 26.01
C TRP A 17 -15.54 14.76 26.59
N ALA A 18 -15.45 15.03 27.89
CA ALA A 18 -14.16 15.21 28.56
C ALA A 18 -13.31 13.94 28.51
N LEU A 19 -13.91 12.78 28.79
CA LEU A 19 -13.22 11.48 28.68
C LEU A 19 -12.77 11.20 27.23
N ALA A 20 -13.63 11.45 26.26
CA ALA A 20 -13.28 11.30 24.85
C ALA A 20 -12.11 12.21 24.46
N PHE A 21 -12.15 13.49 24.86
CA PHE A 21 -11.07 14.44 24.60
C PHE A 21 -9.74 14.00 25.26
N ILE A 22 -9.77 13.61 26.53
CA ILE A 22 -8.58 13.09 27.24
C ILE A 22 -8.02 11.87 26.52
N THR A 23 -8.88 10.96 26.08
CA THR A 23 -8.45 9.77 25.33
C THR A 23 -7.72 10.17 24.04
N PHE A 24 -8.25 11.12 23.26
CA PHE A 24 -7.58 11.61 22.08
C PHE A 24 -6.23 12.28 22.36
N VAL A 25 -6.13 13.05 23.45
CA VAL A 25 -4.87 13.66 23.89
C VAL A 25 -3.85 12.58 24.26
N LEU A 26 -4.25 11.57 25.01
CA LEU A 26 -3.37 10.45 25.40
C LEU A 26 -2.89 9.65 24.17
N ILE A 27 -3.77 9.44 23.17
CA ILE A 27 -3.40 8.82 21.90
C ILE A 27 -2.42 9.71 21.12
N TRP A 28 -2.67 11.03 21.08
CA TRP A 28 -1.82 11.99 20.37
C TRP A 28 -0.37 11.96 20.84
N PHE A 29 -0.17 11.80 22.15
CA PHE A 29 1.16 11.70 22.78
C PHE A 29 1.70 10.26 22.84
N GLY A 30 1.00 9.28 22.27
CA GLY A 30 1.45 7.89 22.23
C GLY A 30 1.38 7.14 23.57
N ILE A 31 0.63 7.66 24.54
CA ILE A 31 0.44 7.01 25.84
C ILE A 31 -0.53 5.83 25.71
N ILE A 32 -1.52 5.96 24.83
CA ILE A 32 -2.50 4.90 24.55
C ILE A 32 -2.35 4.46 23.09
N GLY A 33 -2.09 3.17 22.90
CA GLY A 33 -1.96 2.56 21.58
C GLY A 33 -0.59 2.80 20.93
N TYR A 34 -0.36 2.16 19.78
CA TYR A 34 0.83 2.40 18.99
C TYR A 34 0.70 3.73 18.25
N MET A 35 1.65 4.61 18.42
CA MET A 35 1.76 5.86 17.69
C MET A 35 3.13 5.89 17.00
N PRO A 36 3.17 5.93 15.66
CA PRO A 36 4.43 6.05 14.94
C PRO A 36 5.14 7.35 15.32
N ASP A 37 6.46 7.31 15.44
CA ASP A 37 7.29 8.48 15.67
C ASP A 37 7.39 9.35 14.40
N VAL A 38 8.09 10.49 14.50
CA VAL A 38 8.20 11.44 13.38
C VAL A 38 8.96 10.83 12.22
N GLU A 39 9.98 10.03 12.49
CA GLU A 39 10.79 9.37 11.44
C GLU A 39 9.98 8.33 10.68
N GLN A 40 9.20 7.50 11.38
CA GLN A 40 8.28 6.54 10.76
C GLN A 40 7.15 7.23 9.98
N LEU A 41 6.70 8.41 10.43
CA LEU A 41 5.73 9.21 9.70
C LEU A 41 6.33 9.89 8.47
N GLN A 42 7.63 10.23 8.50
CA GLN A 42 8.35 10.82 7.36
C GLN A 42 8.73 9.78 6.30
N ASN A 43 8.89 8.51 6.70
CA ASN A 43 9.17 7.39 5.82
C ASN A 43 8.17 6.24 6.07
N PRO A 44 6.87 6.43 5.74
CA PRO A 44 5.82 5.48 6.11
C PRO A 44 5.88 4.16 5.34
N ILE A 45 6.66 4.11 4.28
CA ILE A 45 6.82 2.91 3.44
C ILE A 45 8.27 2.45 3.52
N ASP A 46 8.61 1.71 4.59
CA ASP A 46 9.96 1.20 4.84
C ASP A 46 10.36 0.01 3.95
N LYS A 47 9.46 -0.51 3.12
CA LYS A 47 9.69 -1.78 2.41
C LYS A 47 9.43 -1.62 0.93
N TYR A 48 10.45 -1.18 0.23
CA TYR A 48 10.47 -1.16 -1.24
C TYR A 48 11.27 -2.34 -1.78
N ALA A 49 10.77 -2.93 -2.87
CA ALA A 49 11.59 -3.85 -3.64
C ALA A 49 12.83 -3.12 -4.18
N SER A 50 13.98 -3.71 -4.00
CA SER A 50 15.18 -3.23 -4.69
C SER A 50 15.12 -3.57 -6.17
N VAL A 51 15.65 -2.69 -7.01
CA VAL A 51 15.62 -2.87 -8.46
C VAL A 51 17.03 -3.07 -9.00
N LEU A 52 17.16 -3.99 -9.94
CA LEU A 52 18.38 -4.24 -10.69
C LEU A 52 18.25 -3.59 -12.08
N ILE A 53 19.17 -2.68 -12.38
CA ILE A 53 19.16 -1.84 -13.58
C ILE A 53 20.39 -2.23 -14.39
N SER A 54 20.24 -2.45 -15.69
CA SER A 54 21.34 -2.71 -16.63
C SER A 54 22.16 -1.44 -16.88
N ASP A 55 23.30 -1.58 -17.53
CA ASP A 55 24.19 -0.46 -17.90
C ASP A 55 23.48 0.53 -18.85
N ASP A 56 22.60 0.03 -19.69
CA ASP A 56 21.78 0.85 -20.61
C ASP A 56 20.51 1.42 -19.95
N GLY A 57 20.38 1.33 -18.62
CA GLY A 57 19.30 1.94 -17.83
C GLY A 57 17.98 1.19 -17.81
N VAL A 58 17.91 -0.03 -18.38
CA VAL A 58 16.71 -0.86 -18.38
C VAL A 58 16.61 -1.66 -17.09
N GLN A 59 15.42 -1.69 -16.48
CA GLN A 59 15.19 -2.54 -15.31
C GLN A 59 15.14 -4.01 -15.74
N ILE A 60 16.13 -4.81 -15.32
CA ILE A 60 16.26 -6.23 -15.65
C ILE A 60 15.75 -7.16 -14.56
N GLY A 61 15.47 -6.64 -13.36
CA GLY A 61 14.90 -7.43 -12.28
C GLY A 61 14.55 -6.61 -11.05
N SER A 62 13.91 -7.25 -10.09
CA SER A 62 13.66 -6.69 -8.76
C SER A 62 13.85 -7.74 -7.69
N TYR A 63 14.19 -7.29 -6.47
CA TYR A 63 14.31 -8.12 -5.28
C TYR A 63 13.23 -7.68 -4.30
N ALA A 64 12.31 -8.60 -3.97
CA ALA A 64 11.28 -8.37 -2.99
C ALA A 64 11.03 -9.64 -2.18
N HIS A 65 10.65 -9.52 -0.92
CA HIS A 65 10.00 -10.63 -0.25
C HIS A 65 8.70 -10.97 -0.99
N SER A 66 8.25 -12.22 -0.94
CA SER A 66 7.04 -12.69 -1.64
C SER A 66 5.78 -11.86 -1.34
N SER A 67 5.79 -11.11 -0.23
CA SER A 67 4.74 -10.16 0.18
C SER A 67 5.05 -8.69 -0.13
N THR A 68 6.20 -8.35 -0.76
CA THR A 68 6.71 -6.97 -0.83
C THR A 68 7.26 -6.60 -2.22
N ASN A 69 6.66 -7.07 -3.30
CA ASN A 69 7.06 -6.64 -4.66
C ASN A 69 6.52 -5.21 -4.94
N ARG A 70 6.97 -4.23 -4.15
CA ARG A 70 6.53 -2.83 -4.23
C ARG A 70 7.58 -2.03 -4.97
N ILE A 71 7.27 -1.59 -6.17
CA ILE A 71 8.01 -0.53 -6.87
C ILE A 71 7.17 0.73 -6.69
N TYR A 72 7.74 1.73 -6.03
CA TYR A 72 7.04 2.99 -5.78
C TYR A 72 6.74 3.71 -7.10
N VAL A 73 5.54 4.26 -7.16
CA VAL A 73 5.05 5.08 -8.28
C VAL A 73 4.68 6.44 -7.71
N GLY A 74 5.24 7.50 -8.27
CA GLY A 74 4.86 8.86 -7.94
C GLY A 74 3.45 9.21 -8.43
N TYR A 75 2.88 10.28 -7.89
CA TYR A 75 1.55 10.74 -8.31
C TYR A 75 1.48 11.10 -9.79
N ASP A 76 2.54 11.67 -10.33
CA ASP A 76 2.72 12.05 -11.73
C ASP A 76 2.78 10.87 -12.70
N GLU A 77 3.07 9.68 -12.19
CA GLU A 77 3.05 8.41 -12.95
C GLU A 77 1.68 7.70 -12.90
N LEU A 78 0.69 8.24 -12.22
CA LEU A 78 -0.66 7.68 -12.13
C LEU A 78 -1.56 8.20 -13.24
N ALA A 79 -2.36 7.32 -13.85
CA ALA A 79 -3.40 7.76 -14.77
C ALA A 79 -4.45 8.60 -14.04
N GLU A 80 -4.86 9.73 -14.64
CA GLU A 80 -5.89 10.60 -14.08
C GLU A 80 -7.20 9.85 -13.78
N PRO A 81 -7.72 8.96 -14.65
CA PRO A 81 -8.91 8.15 -14.34
C PRO A 81 -8.76 7.28 -13.09
N LEU A 82 -7.55 6.80 -12.78
CA LEU A 82 -7.31 5.99 -11.59
C LEU A 82 -7.47 6.81 -10.30
N VAL A 83 -6.90 8.02 -10.28
CA VAL A 83 -7.01 8.96 -9.16
C VAL A 83 -8.47 9.37 -8.96
N GLN A 84 -9.15 9.75 -10.05
CA GLN A 84 -10.56 10.15 -10.02
C GLN A 84 -11.46 9.00 -9.55
N ALA A 85 -11.22 7.77 -9.99
CA ALA A 85 -11.96 6.58 -9.55
C ALA A 85 -11.80 6.32 -8.06
N LEU A 86 -10.56 6.42 -7.54
CA LEU A 86 -10.27 6.25 -6.13
C LEU A 86 -10.99 7.29 -5.28
N VAL A 87 -10.83 8.57 -5.61
CA VAL A 87 -11.47 9.68 -4.88
C VAL A 87 -12.99 9.59 -4.93
N ALA A 88 -13.58 9.33 -6.10
CA ALA A 88 -15.02 9.20 -6.28
C ALA A 88 -15.63 8.04 -5.46
N THR A 89 -14.88 6.96 -5.29
CA THR A 89 -15.39 5.72 -4.68
C THR A 89 -15.15 5.67 -3.19
N GLU A 90 -13.95 6.00 -2.75
CA GLU A 90 -13.53 5.82 -1.35
C GLU A 90 -13.75 7.10 -0.53
N ASP A 91 -13.55 8.29 -1.15
CA ASP A 91 -13.56 9.55 -0.40
C ASP A 91 -13.87 10.76 -1.31
N VAL A 92 -15.10 10.93 -1.70
CA VAL A 92 -15.52 12.02 -2.62
C VAL A 92 -15.19 13.43 -2.11
N ARG A 93 -14.90 13.57 -0.82
CA ARG A 93 -14.54 14.84 -0.19
C ARG A 93 -13.08 14.95 0.19
N PHE A 94 -12.24 14.07 -0.32
CA PHE A 94 -10.83 13.93 0.02
C PHE A 94 -10.07 15.26 0.07
N TYR A 95 -10.26 16.12 -0.92
CA TYR A 95 -9.63 17.44 -0.99
C TYR A 95 -10.25 18.51 -0.06
N LYS A 96 -11.29 18.16 0.73
CA LYS A 96 -12.07 19.12 1.55
C LYS A 96 -11.92 18.89 3.06
N HIS A 97 -11.08 17.96 3.48
CA HIS A 97 -10.81 17.68 4.89
C HIS A 97 -9.34 17.37 5.12
N SER A 98 -8.90 17.31 6.40
CA SER A 98 -7.52 17.03 6.80
C SER A 98 -7.45 15.72 7.60
N GLY A 99 -7.52 14.59 6.90
CA GLY A 99 -7.43 13.23 7.45
C GLY A 99 -8.74 12.64 7.92
N VAL A 100 -9.66 13.41 8.50
CA VAL A 100 -10.96 12.95 8.99
C VAL A 100 -12.09 13.76 8.39
N ASP A 101 -13.02 13.10 7.70
CA ASP A 101 -14.26 13.74 7.24
C ASP A 101 -15.36 13.66 8.30
N VAL A 102 -15.41 14.65 9.20
CA VAL A 102 -16.42 14.70 10.28
C VAL A 102 -17.86 14.66 9.74
N ARG A 103 -18.13 15.32 8.60
CA ARG A 103 -19.46 15.28 7.96
C ARG A 103 -19.77 13.89 7.39
N GLY A 104 -18.76 13.20 6.84
CA GLY A 104 -18.87 11.82 6.36
C GLY A 104 -19.16 10.85 7.50
N VAL A 105 -18.46 11.00 8.62
CA VAL A 105 -18.69 10.20 9.84
C VAL A 105 -20.09 10.43 10.36
N GLY A 106 -20.54 11.70 10.51
CA GLY A 106 -21.91 12.03 10.95
C GLY A 106 -22.98 11.39 10.04
N ARG A 107 -22.82 11.52 8.72
CA ARG A 107 -23.70 10.90 7.74
C ARG A 107 -23.72 9.36 7.86
N ALA A 108 -22.58 8.73 8.08
CA ALA A 108 -22.47 7.28 8.23
C ALA A 108 -23.18 6.79 9.50
N ILE A 109 -23.05 7.52 10.62
CA ILE A 109 -23.75 7.22 11.88
C ILE A 109 -25.26 7.29 11.68
N VAL A 110 -25.77 8.36 11.07
CA VAL A 110 -27.22 8.52 10.82
C VAL A 110 -27.73 7.42 9.90
N LYS A 111 -27.08 7.17 8.77
CA LYS A 111 -27.56 6.17 7.79
C LYS A 111 -27.48 4.74 8.29
N ARG A 112 -26.41 4.37 8.98
CA ARG A 112 -26.25 3.01 9.52
C ARG A 112 -27.00 2.80 10.83
N GLY A 113 -26.91 3.78 11.74
CA GLY A 113 -27.52 3.70 13.07
C GLY A 113 -29.05 3.85 13.02
N MET A 114 -29.56 4.88 12.36
CA MET A 114 -31.01 5.18 12.34
C MET A 114 -31.75 4.50 11.19
N LEU A 115 -31.17 4.46 9.99
CA LEU A 115 -31.85 3.96 8.78
C LEU A 115 -31.50 2.50 8.44
N ARG A 116 -30.64 1.84 9.21
CA ARG A 116 -30.16 0.46 8.99
C ARG A 116 -29.71 0.20 7.54
N ASN A 117 -29.31 1.25 6.81
CA ASN A 117 -28.88 1.12 5.42
C ASN A 117 -27.41 0.74 5.38
N THR A 118 -27.12 -0.54 5.17
CA THR A 118 -25.76 -1.11 5.06
C THR A 118 -25.10 -0.84 3.71
N ALA A 119 -25.86 -0.45 2.69
CA ALA A 119 -25.36 -0.17 1.33
C ALA A 119 -24.72 1.22 1.18
N SER A 120 -24.92 2.12 2.15
CA SER A 120 -24.29 3.45 2.10
C SER A 120 -22.79 3.32 2.37
N GLY A 121 -21.96 3.95 1.52
CA GLY A 121 -20.51 3.93 1.58
C GLY A 121 -19.92 4.19 2.97
N GLY A 122 -18.69 3.76 3.20
CA GLY A 122 -18.00 3.90 4.49
C GLY A 122 -17.78 5.37 4.87
N GLY A 123 -17.70 5.66 6.17
CA GLY A 123 -17.31 6.98 6.68
C GLY A 123 -15.81 7.12 6.89
N SER A 124 -14.99 6.19 6.40
CA SER A 124 -13.52 6.25 6.51
C SER A 124 -12.94 6.96 5.29
N THR A 125 -11.98 7.85 5.51
CA THR A 125 -11.25 8.57 4.46
C THR A 125 -10.14 7.71 3.86
N ILE A 126 -9.60 8.09 2.70
CA ILE A 126 -8.41 7.46 2.08
C ILE A 126 -7.24 7.48 3.07
N THR A 127 -7.00 8.62 3.75
CA THR A 127 -5.92 8.77 4.72
C THR A 127 -6.09 7.87 5.95
N GLN A 128 -7.32 7.65 6.43
CA GLN A 128 -7.59 6.70 7.51
C GLN A 128 -7.37 5.25 7.06
N GLN A 129 -7.70 4.93 5.82
CA GLN A 129 -7.42 3.60 5.26
C GLN A 129 -5.92 3.37 5.11
N LEU A 130 -5.16 4.38 4.66
CA LEU A 130 -3.71 4.35 4.61
C LEU A 130 -3.11 4.17 6.01
N ALA A 131 -3.53 4.97 7.00
CA ALA A 131 -3.10 4.84 8.40
C ALA A 131 -3.33 3.43 8.94
N LYS A 132 -4.48 2.83 8.61
CA LYS A 132 -4.78 1.44 8.96
C LYS A 132 -3.83 0.46 8.30
N GLN A 133 -3.56 0.60 7.01
CA GLN A 133 -2.68 -0.31 6.27
C GLN A 133 -1.24 -0.28 6.79
N LEU A 134 -0.75 0.91 7.14
CA LEU A 134 0.63 1.10 7.59
C LEU A 134 0.85 0.70 9.06
N TYR A 135 -0.07 1.08 9.94
CA TYR A 135 0.20 1.11 11.37
C TYR A 135 -0.79 0.32 12.24
N SER A 136 -1.88 -0.21 11.69
CA SER A 136 -2.85 -0.95 12.50
C SER A 136 -2.67 -2.46 12.36
N PRO A 137 -2.39 -3.20 13.45
CA PRO A 137 -2.36 -4.66 13.40
C PRO A 137 -3.75 -5.22 13.09
N HIS A 138 -3.78 -6.44 12.57
CA HIS A 138 -5.06 -7.10 12.28
C HIS A 138 -5.88 -7.29 13.57
N ALA A 139 -7.08 -6.69 13.59
CA ALA A 139 -7.98 -6.82 14.73
C ALA A 139 -8.55 -8.23 14.82
N LYS A 140 -8.40 -8.87 15.98
CA LYS A 140 -8.94 -10.22 16.25
C LYS A 140 -10.42 -10.19 16.66
N SER A 141 -10.97 -9.01 16.99
CA SER A 141 -12.36 -8.84 17.43
C SER A 141 -12.95 -7.51 16.98
N SER A 142 -14.29 -7.44 16.91
CA SER A 142 -15.00 -6.19 16.60
C SER A 142 -14.75 -5.08 17.61
N LEU A 143 -14.58 -5.42 18.90
CA LEU A 143 -14.25 -4.46 19.95
C LEU A 143 -12.85 -3.86 19.74
N GLN A 144 -11.85 -4.71 19.46
CA GLN A 144 -10.50 -4.25 19.15
C GLN A 144 -10.50 -3.34 17.91
N ARG A 145 -11.29 -3.68 16.90
CA ARG A 145 -11.46 -2.86 15.70
C ARG A 145 -12.05 -1.48 16.02
N LEU A 146 -13.00 -1.40 16.94
CA LEU A 146 -13.58 -0.13 17.38
C LEU A 146 -12.56 0.73 18.13
N LEU A 147 -11.74 0.12 19.00
CA LEU A 147 -10.71 0.82 19.78
C LEU A 147 -9.54 1.31 18.91
N GLN A 148 -9.28 0.68 17.76
CA GLN A 148 -8.26 1.14 16.81
C GLN A 148 -8.67 2.41 16.05
N LYS A 149 -9.97 2.68 15.90
CA LYS A 149 -10.45 3.82 15.10
C LYS A 149 -9.94 5.19 15.57
N PRO A 150 -9.97 5.54 16.85
CA PRO A 150 -9.40 6.82 17.32
C PRO A 150 -7.91 6.95 17.01
N ILE A 151 -7.14 5.86 17.09
CA ILE A 151 -5.71 5.83 16.77
C ILE A 151 -5.50 6.12 15.28
N GLU A 152 -6.25 5.43 14.40
CA GLU A 152 -6.24 5.68 12.96
C GLU A 152 -6.58 7.13 12.60
N TRP A 153 -7.50 7.77 13.32
CA TRP A 153 -7.86 9.17 13.11
C TRP A 153 -6.70 10.11 13.45
N VAL A 154 -6.03 9.88 14.59
CA VAL A 154 -4.87 10.68 14.99
C VAL A 154 -3.72 10.51 14.00
N ILE A 155 -3.43 9.28 13.57
CA ILE A 155 -2.41 9.00 12.58
C ILE A 155 -2.76 9.67 11.24
N ALA A 156 -4.02 9.58 10.79
CA ALA A 156 -4.48 10.23 9.56
C ALA A 156 -4.29 11.75 9.59
N ILE A 157 -4.58 12.40 10.72
CA ILE A 157 -4.34 13.84 10.88
C ILE A 157 -2.84 14.16 10.83
N LYS A 158 -2.00 13.32 11.45
CA LYS A 158 -0.54 13.50 11.41
C LYS A 158 0.01 13.30 9.98
N LEU A 159 -0.47 12.30 9.23
CA LEU A 159 -0.10 12.10 7.82
C LEU A 159 -0.46 13.34 6.97
N GLU A 160 -1.66 13.88 7.10
CA GLU A 160 -2.09 15.07 6.35
C GLU A 160 -1.35 16.36 6.74
N ARG A 161 -0.63 16.37 7.85
CA ARG A 161 0.27 17.47 8.21
C ARG A 161 1.65 17.36 7.56
N ASN A 162 2.08 16.15 7.23
CA ASN A 162 3.42 15.88 6.71
C ASN A 162 3.42 15.66 5.20
N TYR A 163 2.28 15.28 4.60
CA TYR A 163 2.17 14.90 3.19
C TYR A 163 1.06 15.66 2.48
N THR A 164 1.28 15.95 1.22
CA THR A 164 0.28 16.49 0.30
C THR A 164 -0.80 15.45 -0.01
N LYS A 165 -1.91 15.89 -0.56
CA LYS A 165 -2.99 15.00 -1.01
C LYS A 165 -2.52 14.02 -2.09
N GLU A 166 -1.69 14.50 -2.98
CA GLU A 166 -1.07 13.75 -4.08
C GLU A 166 -0.18 12.63 -3.54
N GLU A 167 0.69 12.94 -2.57
CA GLU A 167 1.56 11.96 -1.93
C GLU A 167 0.75 10.91 -1.17
N ILE A 168 -0.34 11.28 -0.49
CA ILE A 168 -1.22 10.35 0.22
C ILE A 168 -1.91 9.39 -0.75
N ILE A 169 -2.38 9.86 -1.91
CA ILE A 169 -2.94 9.00 -2.96
C ILE A 169 -1.89 8.03 -3.48
N ALA A 170 -0.69 8.52 -3.79
CA ALA A 170 0.41 7.68 -4.25
C ALA A 170 0.77 6.62 -3.20
N MET A 171 0.94 6.99 -1.94
CA MET A 171 1.21 6.05 -0.84
C MET A 171 0.10 4.99 -0.71
N TYR A 172 -1.18 5.39 -0.75
CA TYR A 172 -2.31 4.47 -0.65
C TYR A 172 -2.27 3.40 -1.75
N LEU A 173 -2.09 3.82 -3.00
CA LEU A 173 -2.04 2.93 -4.16
C LEU A 173 -0.79 2.05 -4.18
N ASN A 174 0.34 2.55 -3.69
CA ASN A 174 1.56 1.77 -3.57
C ASN A 174 1.50 0.73 -2.44
N GLN A 175 0.67 0.95 -1.41
CA GLN A 175 0.58 0.08 -0.24
C GLN A 175 -0.43 -1.06 -0.41
N PHE A 176 -1.40 -0.93 -1.33
CA PHE A 176 -2.50 -1.87 -1.44
C PHE A 176 -2.08 -3.21 -2.05
N ASP A 177 -2.55 -4.34 -1.47
CA ASP A 177 -2.30 -5.69 -1.99
C ASP A 177 -3.46 -6.11 -2.90
N PHE A 178 -3.15 -6.27 -4.19
CA PHE A 178 -4.09 -6.69 -5.24
C PHE A 178 -4.08 -8.21 -5.48
N LEU A 179 -3.46 -9.00 -4.59
CA LEU A 179 -3.23 -10.45 -4.70
C LEU A 179 -2.23 -10.84 -5.82
N TYR A 180 -1.93 -12.13 -5.92
CA TYR A 180 -0.98 -12.68 -6.91
C TYR A 180 0.42 -12.03 -6.87
N ASN A 181 0.90 -11.65 -5.68
CA ASN A 181 2.13 -10.88 -5.46
C ASN A 181 2.11 -9.48 -6.12
N ALA A 182 0.94 -8.99 -6.51
CA ALA A 182 0.76 -7.64 -7.04
C ALA A 182 0.53 -6.65 -5.90
N VAL A 183 1.60 -6.34 -5.14
CA VAL A 183 1.55 -5.31 -4.11
C VAL A 183 1.91 -3.96 -4.72
N GLY A 184 1.01 -3.00 -4.56
CA GLY A 184 1.08 -1.68 -5.16
C GLY A 184 0.57 -1.62 -6.60
N ILE A 185 0.23 -0.41 -7.01
CA ILE A 185 -0.46 -0.14 -8.28
C ILE A 185 0.38 -0.50 -9.51
N ARG A 186 1.71 -0.36 -9.45
CA ARG A 186 2.59 -0.73 -10.56
C ARG A 186 2.52 -2.23 -10.83
N SER A 187 2.68 -3.02 -9.78
CA SER A 187 2.60 -4.48 -9.89
C SER A 187 1.21 -4.92 -10.32
N ALA A 188 0.15 -4.25 -9.84
CA ALA A 188 -1.21 -4.56 -10.22
C ALA A 188 -1.49 -4.24 -11.70
N ALA A 189 -1.12 -3.06 -12.19
CA ALA A 189 -1.28 -2.68 -13.59
C ALA A 189 -0.55 -3.65 -14.53
N GLN A 190 0.68 -4.03 -14.17
CA GLN A 190 1.46 -5.00 -14.92
C GLN A 190 0.84 -6.41 -14.88
N THR A 191 0.42 -6.88 -13.70
CA THR A 191 -0.12 -8.24 -13.50
C THR A 191 -1.45 -8.44 -14.20
N TYR A 192 -2.36 -7.48 -14.11
CA TYR A 192 -3.72 -7.63 -14.63
C TYR A 192 -3.90 -7.12 -16.06
N PHE A 193 -3.08 -6.17 -16.51
CA PHE A 193 -3.26 -5.48 -17.79
C PHE A 193 -2.00 -5.40 -18.66
N GLY A 194 -0.82 -5.78 -18.15
CA GLY A 194 0.44 -5.68 -18.87
C GLY A 194 0.89 -4.24 -19.16
N LYS A 195 0.44 -3.26 -18.33
CA LYS A 195 0.60 -1.82 -18.56
C LYS A 195 1.31 -1.13 -17.40
N LYS A 196 1.83 0.08 -17.67
CA LYS A 196 2.23 1.01 -16.63
C LYS A 196 1.00 1.66 -15.99
N PRO A 197 1.07 2.15 -14.74
CA PRO A 197 -0.05 2.84 -14.08
C PRO A 197 -0.57 4.06 -14.85
N SER A 198 0.31 4.80 -15.55
CA SER A 198 -0.05 5.96 -16.39
C SER A 198 -0.83 5.59 -17.66
N GLU A 199 -0.78 4.33 -18.09
CA GLU A 199 -1.41 3.84 -19.32
C GLU A 199 -2.78 3.18 -19.08
N LEU A 200 -3.23 3.12 -17.81
CA LEU A 200 -4.51 2.52 -17.46
C LEU A 200 -5.68 3.30 -18.04
N THR A 201 -6.57 2.59 -18.72
CA THR A 201 -7.83 3.16 -19.23
C THR A 201 -8.82 3.43 -18.08
N LEU A 202 -9.93 4.11 -18.40
CA LEU A 202 -11.01 4.37 -17.46
C LEU A 202 -11.57 3.08 -16.84
N THR A 203 -11.83 2.06 -17.67
CA THR A 203 -12.43 0.79 -17.24
C THR A 203 -11.44 -0.07 -16.43
N GLU A 204 -10.16 -0.08 -16.80
CA GLU A 204 -9.09 -0.76 -16.06
C GLU A 204 -8.84 -0.08 -14.71
N SER A 205 -8.80 1.26 -14.69
CA SER A 205 -8.70 2.05 -13.46
C SER A 205 -9.85 1.78 -12.50
N ALA A 206 -11.09 1.78 -13.03
CA ALA A 206 -12.28 1.46 -12.24
C ALA A 206 -12.26 0.02 -11.71
N MET A 207 -11.67 -0.93 -12.44
CA MET A 207 -11.54 -2.31 -11.98
C MET A 207 -10.56 -2.41 -10.80
N LEU A 208 -9.36 -1.84 -10.92
CA LEU A 208 -8.38 -1.87 -9.82
C LEU A 208 -8.90 -1.17 -8.57
N VAL A 209 -9.52 0.00 -8.71
CA VAL A 209 -10.18 0.68 -7.58
C VAL A 209 -11.32 -0.16 -7.01
N GLY A 210 -12.05 -0.87 -7.86
CA GLY A 210 -13.07 -1.82 -7.42
C GLY A 210 -12.52 -2.90 -6.48
N MET A 211 -11.32 -3.41 -6.78
CA MET A 211 -10.63 -4.40 -5.95
C MET A 211 -10.20 -3.85 -4.59
N CYS A 212 -9.96 -2.54 -4.45
CA CYS A 212 -9.57 -1.94 -3.17
C CYS A 212 -10.58 -2.18 -2.03
N LYS A 213 -11.83 -2.45 -2.32
CA LYS A 213 -12.83 -2.79 -1.30
C LYS A 213 -12.66 -4.19 -0.73
N ASN A 214 -12.42 -5.17 -1.58
CA ASN A 214 -12.15 -6.56 -1.23
C ASN A 214 -11.49 -7.27 -2.42
N PRO A 215 -10.16 -7.37 -2.43
CA PRO A 215 -9.43 -7.93 -3.56
C PRO A 215 -9.74 -9.41 -3.80
N SER A 216 -10.07 -10.19 -2.74
CA SER A 216 -10.45 -11.59 -2.92
C SER A 216 -11.81 -11.76 -3.60
N LEU A 217 -12.79 -10.89 -3.27
CA LEU A 217 -14.15 -11.00 -3.80
C LEU A 217 -14.29 -10.41 -5.21
N TYR A 218 -13.56 -9.35 -5.50
CA TYR A 218 -13.70 -8.60 -6.76
C TYR A 218 -12.54 -8.82 -7.73
N ASN A 219 -11.73 -9.86 -7.51
CA ASN A 219 -10.64 -10.20 -8.39
C ASN A 219 -11.15 -10.80 -9.71
N PRO A 220 -10.85 -10.18 -10.87
CA PRO A 220 -11.38 -10.64 -12.16
C PRO A 220 -10.77 -11.95 -12.65
N VAL A 221 -9.63 -12.37 -12.08
CA VAL A 221 -8.98 -13.65 -12.41
C VAL A 221 -9.53 -14.78 -11.53
N LEU A 222 -9.73 -14.52 -10.21
CA LEU A 222 -10.33 -15.50 -9.30
C LEU A 222 -11.80 -15.77 -9.60
N HIS A 223 -12.50 -14.78 -10.13
CA HIS A 223 -13.95 -14.82 -10.36
C HIS A 223 -14.27 -14.50 -11.82
N ALA A 224 -13.51 -15.10 -12.75
CA ALA A 224 -13.69 -14.91 -14.19
C ALA A 224 -15.10 -15.31 -14.67
N ASP A 225 -15.70 -16.34 -14.02
CA ASP A 225 -17.02 -16.85 -14.33
C ASP A 225 -18.14 -16.16 -13.54
N SER A 226 -17.86 -15.04 -12.86
CA SER A 226 -18.79 -14.33 -11.99
C SER A 226 -18.96 -12.88 -12.44
N ASP A 227 -20.16 -12.35 -12.32
CA ASP A 227 -20.46 -10.93 -12.58
C ASP A 227 -19.93 -9.99 -11.46
N ALA A 228 -19.44 -10.52 -10.35
CA ALA A 228 -19.05 -9.72 -9.19
C ALA A 228 -17.95 -8.68 -9.50
N PRO A 229 -16.86 -9.00 -10.23
CA PRO A 229 -15.86 -8.01 -10.62
C PRO A 229 -16.41 -6.93 -11.55
N VAL A 230 -17.20 -7.31 -12.55
CA VAL A 230 -17.80 -6.38 -13.50
C VAL A 230 -18.80 -5.46 -12.81
N ASN A 231 -19.67 -6.00 -11.95
CA ASN A 231 -20.63 -5.23 -11.18
C ASN A 231 -19.93 -4.24 -10.22
N ARG A 232 -18.79 -4.65 -9.66
CA ARG A 232 -17.99 -3.76 -8.81
C ARG A 232 -17.33 -2.66 -9.62
N ARG A 233 -16.73 -2.95 -10.79
CA ARG A 233 -16.22 -1.95 -11.74
C ARG A 233 -17.31 -0.94 -12.10
N ASN A 234 -18.49 -1.42 -12.47
CA ASN A 234 -19.62 -0.57 -12.85
C ASN A 234 -20.11 0.29 -11.68
N THR A 235 -20.01 -0.21 -10.44
CA THR A 235 -20.26 0.59 -9.24
C THR A 235 -19.28 1.74 -9.11
N VAL A 236 -17.98 1.52 -9.37
CA VAL A 236 -16.96 2.58 -9.37
C VAL A 236 -17.27 3.63 -10.44
N LEU A 237 -17.53 3.20 -11.68
CA LEU A 237 -17.92 4.09 -12.78
C LEU A 237 -19.17 4.93 -12.42
N LEU A 238 -20.15 4.34 -11.75
CA LEU A 238 -21.33 5.05 -11.26
C LEU A 238 -20.96 6.12 -10.21
N GLN A 239 -20.01 5.83 -9.31
CA GLN A 239 -19.53 6.83 -8.34
C GLN A 239 -18.77 7.97 -9.04
N MET A 240 -17.95 7.66 -10.03
CA MET A 240 -17.26 8.68 -10.85
C MET A 240 -18.25 9.60 -11.56
N LYS A 241 -19.32 9.05 -12.14
CA LYS A 241 -20.42 9.83 -12.72
C LYS A 241 -21.10 10.71 -11.68
N LYS A 242 -21.46 10.17 -10.51
CA LYS A 242 -22.09 10.93 -9.41
C LYS A 242 -21.20 12.03 -8.86
N ALA A 243 -19.89 11.84 -8.87
CA ALA A 243 -18.90 12.84 -8.45
C ALA A 243 -18.61 13.89 -9.54
N GLY A 244 -19.12 13.70 -10.76
CA GLY A 244 -18.94 14.64 -11.89
C GLY A 244 -17.62 14.47 -12.64
N TYR A 245 -16.87 13.39 -12.42
CA TYR A 245 -15.62 13.11 -13.14
C TYR A 245 -15.85 12.58 -14.56
N ILE A 246 -16.97 11.90 -14.81
CA ILE A 246 -17.32 11.41 -16.15
C ILE A 246 -18.77 11.77 -16.48
N SER A 247 -19.05 11.98 -17.77
CA SER A 247 -20.39 12.27 -18.28
C SER A 247 -21.28 11.03 -18.28
N GLU A 248 -22.59 11.22 -18.43
CA GLU A 248 -23.56 10.12 -18.64
C GLU A 248 -23.22 9.29 -19.87
N GLU A 249 -22.80 9.93 -20.94
CA GLU A 249 -22.42 9.25 -22.18
C GLU A 249 -21.18 8.38 -22.00
N THR A 250 -20.13 8.94 -21.37
CA THR A 250 -18.90 8.19 -21.03
C THR A 250 -19.21 7.00 -20.13
N TYR A 251 -20.06 7.20 -19.11
CA TYR A 251 -20.51 6.13 -18.22
C TYR A 251 -21.18 4.99 -19.00
N LYS A 252 -22.14 5.32 -19.90
CA LYS A 252 -22.84 4.30 -20.71
C LYS A 252 -21.89 3.52 -21.61
N LYS A 253 -20.92 4.18 -22.23
CA LYS A 253 -19.89 3.52 -23.04
C LYS A 253 -19.02 2.60 -22.18
N ALA A 254 -18.56 3.07 -21.03
CA ALA A 254 -17.64 2.33 -20.16
C ALA A 254 -18.28 1.09 -19.53
N ILE A 255 -19.57 1.10 -19.15
CA ILE A 255 -20.26 -0.09 -18.62
C ILE A 255 -20.52 -1.13 -19.69
N ALA A 256 -20.70 -0.75 -20.96
CA ALA A 256 -20.91 -1.65 -22.08
C ALA A 256 -19.59 -2.30 -22.56
N GLU A 257 -18.45 -1.72 -22.19
CA GLU A 257 -17.13 -2.26 -22.56
C GLU A 257 -16.85 -3.57 -21.80
N PRO A 258 -16.50 -4.66 -22.54
CA PRO A 258 -16.12 -5.91 -21.90
C PRO A 258 -14.83 -5.75 -21.10
N LEU A 259 -14.75 -6.41 -19.95
CA LEU A 259 -13.54 -6.42 -19.12
C LEU A 259 -12.49 -7.33 -19.79
N LYS A 260 -11.43 -6.73 -20.32
CA LYS A 260 -10.30 -7.46 -20.92
C LYS A 260 -9.18 -7.54 -19.91
N ILE A 261 -8.78 -8.76 -19.53
CA ILE A 261 -7.68 -9.02 -18.61
C ILE A 261 -6.53 -9.65 -19.40
N HIS A 262 -5.34 -9.08 -19.28
CA HIS A 262 -4.07 -9.62 -19.79
C HIS A 262 -3.25 -10.13 -18.59
N PHE A 263 -3.76 -11.18 -17.94
CA PHE A 263 -3.16 -11.67 -16.69
C PHE A 263 -1.80 -12.32 -16.95
N THR A 264 -0.77 -11.76 -16.31
CA THR A 264 0.57 -12.34 -16.27
C THR A 264 1.00 -12.43 -14.82
N ARG A 265 1.24 -13.65 -14.32
CA ARG A 265 1.71 -13.84 -12.97
C ARG A 265 3.16 -13.40 -12.87
N ASN A 266 3.43 -12.38 -12.06
CA ASN A 266 4.81 -11.99 -11.76
C ASN A 266 5.52 -13.12 -10.99
N LYS A 267 6.32 -13.91 -11.68
CA LYS A 267 7.27 -14.82 -11.04
C LYS A 267 8.54 -14.02 -10.71
N GLN A 268 9.04 -14.16 -9.50
CA GLN A 268 10.30 -13.52 -9.09
C GLN A 268 11.51 -13.92 -9.95
N SER A 269 11.40 -15.07 -10.64
CA SER A 269 12.42 -15.61 -11.55
C SER A 269 12.35 -15.01 -12.95
N ASP A 270 11.26 -14.32 -13.30
CA ASP A 270 11.08 -13.80 -14.66
C ASP A 270 11.77 -12.43 -14.77
N GLY A 271 12.72 -12.33 -15.66
CA GLY A 271 13.49 -11.14 -16.01
C GLY A 271 14.46 -11.46 -17.13
N LEU A 272 15.00 -10.43 -17.78
CA LEU A 272 15.94 -10.57 -18.89
C LEU A 272 17.22 -11.35 -18.56
N ALA A 273 17.61 -11.43 -17.28
CA ALA A 273 18.86 -12.08 -16.86
C ALA A 273 18.71 -12.79 -15.50
N PRO A 274 17.94 -13.91 -15.40
CA PRO A 274 17.64 -14.56 -14.12
C PRO A 274 18.87 -15.05 -13.37
N TYR A 275 19.86 -15.58 -14.06
CA TYR A 275 21.12 -16.03 -13.45
C TYR A 275 21.95 -14.88 -12.89
N TYR A 276 22.02 -13.75 -13.61
CA TYR A 276 22.70 -12.57 -13.13
C TYR A 276 22.01 -11.95 -11.91
N LYS A 277 20.71 -11.91 -11.95
CA LYS A 277 19.89 -11.47 -10.80
C LYS A 277 20.20 -12.33 -9.56
N GLU A 278 20.23 -13.66 -9.71
CA GLU A 278 20.55 -14.56 -8.61
C GLU A 278 22.00 -14.38 -8.13
N TYR A 279 22.94 -14.20 -9.04
CA TYR A 279 24.34 -13.91 -8.71
C TYR A 279 24.49 -12.62 -7.90
N VAL A 280 23.86 -11.53 -8.33
CA VAL A 280 23.85 -10.25 -7.60
C VAL A 280 23.21 -10.41 -6.22
N ARG A 281 22.14 -11.19 -6.10
CA ARG A 281 21.50 -11.52 -4.82
C ARG A 281 22.51 -12.19 -3.87
N LEU A 282 23.17 -13.23 -4.33
CA LEU A 282 24.15 -13.97 -3.53
C LEU A 282 25.31 -13.09 -3.08
N LEU A 283 25.82 -12.24 -3.97
CA LEU A 283 26.88 -11.27 -3.64
C LEU A 283 26.46 -10.30 -2.54
N LEU A 284 25.33 -9.64 -2.70
CA LEU A 284 24.90 -8.56 -1.79
C LEU A 284 24.46 -9.07 -0.42
N THR A 285 23.87 -10.30 -0.37
CA THR A 285 23.34 -10.87 0.87
C THR A 285 24.29 -11.85 1.56
N ALA A 286 25.50 -12.04 1.02
CA ALA A 286 26.50 -12.92 1.62
C ALA A 286 26.75 -12.57 3.09
N LYS A 287 26.90 -13.58 3.93
CA LYS A 287 27.20 -13.41 5.35
C LYS A 287 28.69 -13.56 5.59
N LYS A 288 29.19 -12.95 6.68
CA LYS A 288 30.57 -13.16 7.10
C LYS A 288 30.84 -14.66 7.30
N PRO A 289 31.79 -15.27 6.56
CA PRO A 289 32.05 -16.69 6.65
C PRO A 289 32.49 -17.11 8.07
N LYS A 290 31.91 -18.17 8.58
CA LYS A 290 32.32 -18.81 9.82
C LYS A 290 32.72 -20.25 9.53
N LYS A 291 33.88 -20.68 10.02
CA LYS A 291 34.42 -22.00 9.76
C LYS A 291 33.45 -23.13 10.15
N SER A 292 32.60 -22.90 11.16
CA SER A 292 31.57 -23.85 11.62
C SER A 292 30.48 -24.10 10.58
N ASP A 293 30.26 -23.18 9.65
CA ASP A 293 29.15 -23.23 8.69
C ASP A 293 29.52 -24.06 7.45
N TYR A 294 30.79 -24.51 7.36
CA TYR A 294 31.31 -25.27 6.25
C TYR A 294 31.67 -26.71 6.70
N SER A 295 31.22 -27.70 5.95
CA SER A 295 31.58 -29.08 6.18
C SER A 295 33.07 -29.32 5.96
N LYS A 296 33.61 -30.44 6.49
CA LYS A 296 35.03 -30.78 6.28
C LYS A 296 35.42 -30.85 4.80
N TRP A 297 34.49 -31.16 3.93
CA TRP A 297 34.69 -31.27 2.48
C TRP A 297 34.65 -29.93 1.76
N ASN A 298 34.18 -28.85 2.40
CA ASN A 298 34.02 -27.51 1.82
C ASN A 298 34.95 -26.45 2.46
N GLN A 299 36.10 -26.87 2.99
CA GLN A 299 37.03 -25.91 3.62
C GLN A 299 37.72 -24.98 2.59
N GLU A 300 37.86 -25.43 1.33
CA GLU A 300 38.35 -24.60 0.24
C GLU A 300 37.37 -23.45 -0.05
N GLN A 301 36.09 -23.75 -0.08
CA GLN A 301 35.05 -22.73 -0.24
C GLN A 301 35.04 -21.69 0.91
N TYR A 302 35.28 -22.17 2.15
CA TYR A 302 35.45 -21.23 3.29
C TYR A 302 36.61 -20.26 3.07
N THR A 303 37.72 -20.74 2.52
CA THR A 303 38.90 -19.90 2.22
C THR A 303 38.56 -18.86 1.14
N ILE A 304 37.91 -19.29 0.06
CA ILE A 304 37.46 -18.41 -1.03
C ILE A 304 36.50 -17.34 -0.51
N ASP A 305 35.48 -17.74 0.22
CA ASP A 305 34.46 -16.81 0.74
C ASP A 305 35.07 -15.83 1.75
N SER A 306 36.08 -16.27 2.53
CA SER A 306 36.79 -15.40 3.46
C SER A 306 37.63 -14.35 2.71
N ILE A 307 38.32 -14.74 1.65
CA ILE A 307 39.05 -13.81 0.79
C ILE A 307 38.09 -12.82 0.13
N LEU A 308 36.98 -13.30 -0.44
CA LEU A 308 35.96 -12.44 -1.05
C LEU A 308 35.39 -11.45 -0.03
N TRP A 309 35.12 -11.90 1.20
CA TRP A 309 34.64 -11.03 2.26
C TRP A 309 35.61 -9.91 2.59
N GLU A 310 36.92 -10.18 2.66
CA GLU A 310 37.93 -9.18 3.00
C GLU A 310 38.28 -8.27 1.83
N THR A 311 38.29 -8.79 0.60
CA THR A 311 38.82 -8.08 -0.55
C THR A 311 37.74 -7.43 -1.44
N GLN A 312 36.51 -7.95 -1.45
CA GLN A 312 35.45 -7.46 -2.33
C GLN A 312 34.43 -6.62 -1.55
N PRO A 313 34.33 -5.30 -1.78
CA PRO A 313 33.38 -4.42 -1.07
C PRO A 313 31.92 -4.81 -1.27
N ILE A 314 31.56 -5.33 -2.45
CA ILE A 314 30.21 -5.70 -2.81
C ILE A 314 29.77 -7.05 -2.20
N TYR A 315 30.72 -7.93 -1.88
CA TYR A 315 30.43 -9.24 -1.25
C TYR A 315 29.98 -9.04 0.19
N GLY A 316 28.71 -9.32 0.47
CA GLY A 316 28.06 -9.06 1.75
C GLY A 316 27.74 -7.58 2.02
N TRP A 317 27.56 -6.78 0.97
CA TRP A 317 27.33 -5.34 1.09
C TRP A 317 26.20 -4.99 2.07
N CYS A 318 25.08 -5.70 2.01
CA CYS A 318 23.95 -5.49 2.93
C CYS A 318 24.32 -5.71 4.41
N GLN A 319 25.27 -6.61 4.69
CA GLN A 319 25.72 -6.92 6.05
C GLN A 319 26.87 -5.99 6.52
N LYS A 320 27.65 -5.48 5.60
CA LYS A 320 28.79 -4.58 5.89
C LYS A 320 28.34 -3.14 6.13
N ASN A 321 27.23 -2.74 5.50
CA ASN A 321 26.75 -1.36 5.56
C ASN A 321 25.54 -1.25 6.50
N LYS A 322 25.42 -0.10 7.14
CA LYS A 322 24.36 0.22 8.08
C LYS A 322 23.62 1.48 7.64
N LYS A 323 22.33 1.51 7.90
CA LYS A 323 21.47 2.69 7.77
C LYS A 323 21.74 3.69 8.90
N SER A 324 21.15 4.87 8.81
CA SER A 324 21.24 5.93 9.83
C SER A 324 20.73 5.49 11.21
N ASP A 325 19.75 4.57 11.23
CA ASP A 325 19.19 3.98 12.45
C ASP A 325 20.06 2.88 13.09
N GLY A 326 21.21 2.55 12.47
CA GLY A 326 22.14 1.51 12.89
C GLY A 326 21.77 0.10 12.44
N SER A 327 20.63 -0.12 11.80
CA SER A 327 20.25 -1.40 11.20
C SER A 327 21.03 -1.69 9.91
N HIS A 328 21.14 -2.96 9.53
CA HIS A 328 21.71 -3.37 8.26
C HIS A 328 20.71 -3.17 7.11
N TYR A 329 21.24 -2.97 5.91
CA TYR A 329 20.40 -2.91 4.71
C TYR A 329 19.77 -4.27 4.41
N ASP A 330 18.51 -4.24 3.97
CA ASP A 330 17.76 -5.40 3.49
C ASP A 330 17.53 -5.27 1.98
N LEU A 331 18.14 -6.18 1.21
CA LEU A 331 17.98 -6.22 -0.24
C LEU A 331 16.50 -6.29 -0.68
N TYR A 332 15.65 -6.88 0.15
CA TYR A 332 14.26 -7.14 -0.21
C TYR A 332 13.27 -6.06 0.26
N ALA A 333 13.74 -5.10 1.07
CA ALA A 333 12.85 -4.17 1.75
C ALA A 333 13.26 -2.69 1.64
N ASP A 334 14.54 -2.38 1.35
CA ASP A 334 15.06 -1.02 1.47
C ASP A 334 15.15 -0.25 0.13
N GLY A 335 14.54 -0.76 -0.94
CA GLY A 335 14.41 -0.04 -2.21
C GLY A 335 15.73 0.35 -2.88
N LEU A 336 16.74 -0.49 -2.77
CA LEU A 336 18.07 -0.22 -3.34
C LEU A 336 18.00 -0.17 -4.87
N LYS A 337 18.65 0.81 -5.47
CA LYS A 337 18.91 0.86 -6.91
C LYS A 337 20.28 0.24 -7.19
N ILE A 338 20.30 -0.91 -7.80
CA ILE A 338 21.52 -1.67 -8.08
C ILE A 338 21.79 -1.57 -9.57
N TYR A 339 22.91 -0.94 -9.91
CA TYR A 339 23.33 -0.79 -11.30
C TYR A 339 24.29 -1.93 -11.65
N GLY A 340 23.89 -2.70 -12.65
CA GLY A 340 24.67 -3.81 -13.17
C GLY A 340 25.46 -3.42 -14.42
N THR A 341 26.43 -4.24 -14.76
CA THR A 341 27.30 -4.06 -15.94
C THR A 341 26.80 -4.78 -17.19
N ILE A 342 25.59 -5.35 -17.13
CA ILE A 342 24.98 -6.09 -18.25
C ILE A 342 24.20 -5.12 -19.12
N ASP A 343 24.39 -5.21 -20.46
CA ASP A 343 23.56 -4.55 -21.45
C ASP A 343 22.29 -5.41 -21.70
N SER A 344 21.10 -4.79 -21.55
CA SER A 344 19.83 -5.49 -21.67
C SER A 344 19.59 -6.09 -23.07
N ARG A 345 20.14 -5.47 -24.10
CA ARG A 345 20.04 -5.90 -25.52
C ARG A 345 20.80 -7.21 -25.78
N MET A 346 21.83 -7.51 -24.99
CA MET A 346 22.59 -8.76 -25.09
C MET A 346 21.93 -9.95 -24.37
N GLN A 347 20.84 -9.70 -23.63
CA GLN A 347 20.12 -10.70 -22.87
C GLN A 347 18.76 -11.10 -23.50
N GLN A 348 18.40 -10.47 -24.62
CA GLN A 348 17.27 -10.81 -25.46
C GLN A 348 17.65 -11.92 -26.46
#